data_88876ebdef212673d3d3e276ca393788
#
_entry.id   88876ebdef212673d3d3e276ca393788
#
_cell.length_a   1.000
_cell.length_b   1.000
_cell.length_c   1.000
_cell.angle_alpha   90.00
_cell.angle_beta   90.00
_cell.angle_gamma   90.00
#
_symmetry.space_group_name_H-M   'P 1'
#
loop_
_entity.id
_entity.type
_entity.pdbx_description
1 polymer ?
#
loop_
_entity_poly.entity_id
_entity_poly.type
_entity_poly.pdbx_seq_one_letter_code
_entity_poly.pdbx_strand_id
1 'polypeptide(L)'
;MIKTTGLLAIFSFLFQATLFAQTTLDSLLPVRGFCIGAPKPSGVDSFTKFIVQELAPRKVNTLILRVDFGYQYKSHPELVDTLALSKSDIKKMVNACKKNNITLIPQVNLLGHQSWASRTNKLLIAYPEFDETPHVKMPEKYSWPNPDNLYCKSYCPLHPGVHRVVFDVVDEICEVFETNAFHAGMDEVFHIGDDKCPRCQGKDKAELFAGEVRVLNHHLAQKKRTLWIWGDRLIDGKTTGLGMWEGSYNNTHRAVDLIPKEVVVCDWHYERADKTPVYFAMKGLNVITCPWRVPALAVEQTTDMVNFRKQSSKEMQPRFKGMMQTVWSDAAAFLNGFYSHKKDEKGGDNTPWGSFVAMYDKINNF
;
A
#
# COMPACT_ATOMS: atom_id res chain seq x y z
N MET A 1 51.58 7.66 31.57
CA MET A 1 50.62 6.67 31.07
C MET A 1 49.23 6.90 31.66
N ILE A 2 48.52 7.95 31.25
CA ILE A 2 47.07 8.15 31.55
C ILE A 2 46.55 9.09 30.48
N LYS A 3 46.13 8.59 29.32
CA LYS A 3 45.36 9.39 28.30
C LYS A 3 44.58 8.54 27.30
N THR A 4 44.38 7.24 27.54
CA THR A 4 43.67 6.38 26.55
C THR A 4 42.31 5.86 26.99
N THR A 5 41.88 6.06 28.22
CA THR A 5 40.58 5.56 28.74
C THR A 5 39.40 6.51 28.51
N GLY A 6 39.63 7.80 28.29
CA GLY A 6 38.57 8.77 28.11
C GLY A 6 37.89 8.73 26.73
N LEU A 7 38.63 8.36 25.67
CA LEU A 7 38.09 8.36 24.29
C LEU A 7 37.20 7.16 24.03
N LEU A 8 37.49 5.99 24.64
CA LEU A 8 36.61 4.80 24.45
C LEU A 8 35.26 4.95 25.15
N ALA A 9 35.20 5.65 26.29
CA ALA A 9 33.97 5.86 27.04
C ALA A 9 32.99 6.81 26.27
N ILE A 10 33.53 7.84 25.62
CA ILE A 10 32.73 8.79 24.83
C ILE A 10 32.15 8.11 23.56
N PHE A 11 32.93 7.26 22.91
CA PHE A 11 32.44 6.51 21.73
C PHE A 11 31.37 5.47 22.11
N SER A 12 31.52 4.79 23.25
CA SER A 12 30.50 3.86 23.76
C SER A 12 29.20 4.57 24.15
N PHE A 13 29.27 5.77 24.70
CA PHE A 13 28.08 6.56 25.07
C PHE A 13 27.31 7.08 23.87
N LEU A 14 28.00 7.53 22.82
CA LEU A 14 27.35 7.97 21.57
C LEU A 14 26.70 6.81 20.82
N PHE A 15 27.32 5.62 20.84
CA PHE A 15 26.73 4.44 20.20
C PHE A 15 25.51 3.90 20.98
N GLN A 16 25.52 3.97 22.30
CA GLN A 16 24.36 3.63 23.12
C GLN A 16 23.21 4.62 22.97
N ALA A 17 23.48 5.92 22.87
CA ALA A 17 22.44 6.95 22.66
C ALA A 17 21.72 6.78 21.31
N THR A 18 22.42 6.42 20.25
CA THR A 18 21.81 6.15 18.94
C THR A 18 20.98 4.86 18.94
N LEU A 19 21.41 3.81 19.64
CA LEU A 19 20.63 2.59 19.82
C LEU A 19 19.34 2.83 20.62
N PHE A 20 19.39 3.61 21.67
CA PHE A 20 18.21 3.96 22.48
C PHE A 20 17.21 4.81 21.69
N ALA A 21 17.67 5.78 20.88
CA ALA A 21 16.80 6.59 20.02
C ALA A 21 16.13 5.74 18.94
N GLN A 22 16.84 4.82 18.31
CA GLN A 22 16.32 3.90 17.31
C GLN A 22 15.25 2.98 17.91
N THR A 23 15.52 2.39 19.06
CA THR A 23 14.58 1.52 19.78
C THR A 23 13.29 2.27 20.14
N THR A 24 13.39 3.54 20.54
CA THR A 24 12.25 4.37 20.89
C THR A 24 11.38 4.65 19.67
N LEU A 25 11.96 5.02 18.53
CA LEU A 25 11.21 5.29 17.31
C LEU A 25 10.53 4.03 16.77
N ASP A 26 11.22 2.88 16.79
CA ASP A 26 10.64 1.59 16.38
C ASP A 26 9.50 1.16 17.31
N SER A 27 9.56 1.53 18.58
CA SER A 27 8.45 1.27 19.52
C SER A 27 7.24 2.16 19.27
N LEU A 28 7.43 3.39 18.80
CA LEU A 28 6.36 4.34 18.50
C LEU A 28 5.74 4.13 17.13
N LEU A 29 6.57 3.94 16.12
CA LEU A 29 6.19 3.79 14.73
C LEU A 29 6.96 2.61 14.09
N PRO A 30 6.56 1.37 14.38
CA PRO A 30 7.23 0.16 13.85
C PRO A 30 7.34 0.14 12.33
N VAL A 31 6.32 0.71 11.64
CA VAL A 31 6.32 0.89 10.19
C VAL A 31 6.47 2.37 9.87
N ARG A 32 7.49 2.70 9.10
CA ARG A 32 7.74 4.01 8.52
C ARG A 32 7.87 3.80 7.03
N GLY A 33 6.71 3.87 6.37
CA GLY A 33 6.51 3.36 5.01
C GLY A 33 6.53 4.44 3.93
N PHE A 34 6.86 4.00 2.73
CA PHE A 34 6.73 4.77 1.51
C PHE A 34 6.13 3.86 0.42
N CYS A 35 5.02 4.28 -0.20
CA CYS A 35 4.33 3.54 -1.26
C CYS A 35 4.31 4.35 -2.55
N ILE A 36 4.80 3.77 -3.65
CA ILE A 36 4.90 4.45 -4.95
C ILE A 36 4.76 3.46 -6.11
N GLY A 37 4.36 3.95 -7.29
CA GLY A 37 4.42 3.17 -8.53
C GLY A 37 5.86 2.78 -8.87
N ALA A 38 6.07 1.56 -9.29
CA ALA A 38 7.40 1.07 -9.69
C ALA A 38 8.00 1.94 -10.83
N PRO A 39 9.32 2.16 -10.83
CA PRO A 39 9.96 2.85 -11.94
C PRO A 39 9.87 2.01 -13.22
N LYS A 40 9.92 2.66 -14.37
CA LYS A 40 10.21 1.98 -15.65
C LYS A 40 11.66 1.50 -15.67
N PRO A 41 12.05 0.56 -16.54
CA PRO A 41 13.44 0.04 -16.59
C PRO A 41 14.50 1.14 -16.67
N SER A 42 14.28 2.19 -17.44
CA SER A 42 15.20 3.34 -17.56
C SER A 42 15.32 4.18 -16.29
N GLY A 43 14.39 4.09 -15.37
CA GLY A 43 14.35 4.85 -14.11
C GLY A 43 14.91 4.08 -12.90
N VAL A 44 15.28 2.81 -13.05
CA VAL A 44 15.68 1.94 -11.94
C VAL A 44 16.90 2.49 -11.18
N ASP A 45 17.93 2.95 -11.90
CA ASP A 45 19.15 3.44 -11.28
C ASP A 45 18.89 4.74 -10.49
N SER A 46 18.08 5.66 -11.03
CA SER A 46 17.69 6.89 -10.35
C SER A 46 16.84 6.60 -9.11
N PHE A 47 15.91 5.65 -9.22
CA PHE A 47 15.09 5.24 -8.09
C PHE A 47 15.91 4.51 -7.02
N THR A 48 16.89 3.69 -7.42
CA THR A 48 17.83 3.05 -6.48
C THR A 48 18.66 4.09 -5.72
N LYS A 49 19.10 5.17 -6.38
CA LYS A 49 19.76 6.29 -5.70
C LYS A 49 18.82 6.97 -4.69
N PHE A 50 17.56 7.19 -5.04
CA PHE A 50 16.57 7.76 -4.14
C PHE A 50 16.37 6.90 -2.89
N ILE A 51 16.32 5.57 -3.01
CA ILE A 51 16.25 4.65 -1.85
C ILE A 51 17.42 4.92 -0.89
N VAL A 52 18.65 5.01 -1.42
CA VAL A 52 19.86 5.15 -0.60
C VAL A 52 20.03 6.56 -0.04
N GLN A 53 19.75 7.59 -0.84
CA GLN A 53 20.07 8.96 -0.51
C GLN A 53 18.94 9.69 0.22
N GLU A 54 17.68 9.27 0.03
CA GLU A 54 16.52 9.97 0.56
C GLU A 54 15.67 9.11 1.52
N LEU A 55 15.36 7.87 1.16
CA LEU A 55 14.52 7.02 2.02
C LEU A 55 15.30 6.54 3.26
N ALA A 56 16.48 6.01 3.08
CA ALA A 56 17.28 5.46 4.18
C ALA A 56 17.67 6.51 5.24
N PRO A 57 18.18 7.72 4.91
CA PRO A 57 18.50 8.73 5.90
C PRO A 57 17.28 9.25 6.69
N ARG A 58 16.08 9.18 6.08
CA ARG A 58 14.80 9.54 6.75
C ARG A 58 14.24 8.40 7.60
N LYS A 59 14.98 7.30 7.77
CA LYS A 59 14.59 6.13 8.56
C LYS A 59 13.32 5.42 8.03
N VAL A 60 13.08 5.52 6.71
CA VAL A 60 12.11 4.63 6.05
C VAL A 60 12.56 3.20 6.23
N ASN A 61 11.67 2.33 6.70
CA ASN A 61 11.97 0.91 6.90
C ASN A 61 11.09 -0.03 6.07
N THR A 62 10.11 0.52 5.37
CA THR A 62 9.17 -0.25 4.52
C THR A 62 8.94 0.51 3.22
N LEU A 63 9.20 -0.14 2.09
CA LEU A 63 8.92 0.39 0.75
C LEU A 63 7.94 -0.52 0.05
N ILE A 64 6.78 0.00 -0.34
CA ILE A 64 5.83 -0.70 -1.19
C ILE A 64 5.99 -0.20 -2.62
N LEU A 65 6.25 -1.11 -3.55
CA LEU A 65 6.24 -0.82 -4.98
C LEU A 65 4.98 -1.39 -5.62
N ARG A 66 4.15 -0.50 -6.18
CA ARG A 66 3.00 -0.88 -6.99
C ARG A 66 3.51 -1.30 -8.36
N VAL A 67 3.55 -2.61 -8.60
CA VAL A 67 4.16 -3.22 -9.79
C VAL A 67 3.08 -3.62 -10.79
N ASP A 68 1.95 -4.14 -10.29
CA ASP A 68 0.89 -4.73 -11.10
C ASP A 68 1.46 -5.71 -12.15
N PHE A 69 1.23 -5.46 -13.43
CA PHE A 69 1.76 -6.26 -14.53
C PHE A 69 3.03 -5.67 -15.15
N GLY A 70 3.66 -4.71 -14.48
CA GLY A 70 4.93 -4.08 -14.87
C GLY A 70 6.18 -4.87 -14.50
N TYR A 71 6.07 -6.18 -14.29
CA TYR A 71 7.18 -7.11 -14.16
C TYR A 71 7.11 -8.18 -15.27
N GLN A 72 8.24 -8.71 -15.70
CA GLN A 72 8.34 -9.75 -16.73
C GLN A 72 8.01 -11.12 -16.13
N TYR A 73 6.73 -11.34 -15.80
CA TYR A 73 6.25 -12.62 -15.28
C TYR A 73 6.55 -13.76 -16.26
N LYS A 74 7.10 -14.84 -15.73
CA LYS A 74 7.33 -16.08 -16.47
C LYS A 74 6.15 -17.03 -16.38
N SER A 75 5.45 -17.00 -15.25
CA SER A 75 4.25 -17.81 -15.01
C SER A 75 3.11 -17.44 -15.97
N HIS A 76 2.96 -16.14 -16.26
CA HIS A 76 1.90 -15.56 -17.08
C HIS A 76 2.45 -14.45 -18.00
N PRO A 77 3.19 -14.82 -19.09
CA PRO A 77 3.77 -13.84 -20.02
C PRO A 77 2.74 -12.94 -20.71
N GLU A 78 1.50 -13.42 -20.85
CA GLU A 78 0.37 -12.70 -21.45
C GLU A 78 -0.10 -11.51 -20.60
N LEU A 79 0.26 -11.47 -19.31
CA LEU A 79 -0.07 -10.36 -18.41
C LEU A 79 0.96 -9.22 -18.46
N VAL A 80 2.11 -9.44 -19.08
CA VAL A 80 3.25 -8.51 -19.01
C VAL A 80 3.00 -7.22 -19.78
N ASP A 81 3.26 -6.09 -19.12
CA ASP A 81 3.21 -4.76 -19.75
C ASP A 81 4.42 -4.50 -20.65
N THR A 82 4.27 -3.59 -21.63
CA THR A 82 5.29 -3.29 -22.64
C THR A 82 6.62 -2.82 -22.05
N LEU A 83 6.60 -2.09 -20.92
CA LEU A 83 7.78 -1.55 -20.25
C LEU A 83 7.99 -2.21 -18.87
N ALA A 84 7.88 -3.53 -18.83
CA ALA A 84 8.00 -4.29 -17.60
C ALA A 84 9.45 -4.43 -17.14
N LEU A 85 9.63 -4.35 -15.82
CA LEU A 85 10.91 -4.56 -15.14
C LEU A 85 11.39 -6.01 -15.30
N SER A 86 12.66 -6.18 -15.54
CA SER A 86 13.30 -7.49 -15.51
C SER A 86 13.59 -7.94 -14.07
N LYS A 87 13.87 -9.23 -13.89
CA LYS A 87 14.35 -9.77 -12.61
C LYS A 87 15.61 -9.04 -12.11
N SER A 88 16.52 -8.65 -13.01
CA SER A 88 17.74 -7.91 -12.66
C SER A 88 17.43 -6.50 -12.14
N ASP A 89 16.43 -5.82 -12.71
CA ASP A 89 15.98 -4.51 -12.25
C ASP A 89 15.41 -4.57 -10.83
N ILE A 90 14.53 -5.53 -10.58
CA ILE A 90 14.01 -5.77 -9.23
C ILE A 90 15.14 -6.08 -8.26
N LYS A 91 16.10 -6.93 -8.64
CA LYS A 91 17.23 -7.31 -7.78
C LYS A 91 18.11 -6.13 -7.38
N LYS A 92 18.31 -5.14 -8.25
CA LYS A 92 19.02 -3.89 -7.90
C LYS A 92 18.32 -3.17 -6.75
N MET A 93 16.99 -3.00 -6.82
CA MET A 93 16.19 -2.33 -5.80
C MET A 93 16.14 -3.15 -4.49
N VAL A 94 15.96 -4.48 -4.58
CA VAL A 94 16.03 -5.40 -3.43
C VAL A 94 17.36 -5.26 -2.70
N ASN A 95 18.48 -5.26 -3.41
CA ASN A 95 19.81 -5.13 -2.81
C ASN A 95 20.01 -3.77 -2.13
N ALA A 96 19.53 -2.68 -2.75
CA ALA A 96 19.58 -1.36 -2.15
C ALA A 96 18.75 -1.28 -0.86
N CYS A 97 17.53 -1.81 -0.88
CA CYS A 97 16.67 -1.87 0.30
C CYS A 97 17.29 -2.69 1.43
N LYS A 98 17.77 -3.91 1.13
CA LYS A 98 18.40 -4.79 2.15
C LYS A 98 19.61 -4.16 2.81
N LYS A 99 20.49 -3.50 2.03
CA LYS A 99 21.67 -2.80 2.56
C LYS A 99 21.32 -1.65 3.49
N ASN A 100 20.11 -1.13 3.41
CA ASN A 100 19.63 0.00 4.21
C ASN A 100 18.51 -0.39 5.21
N ASN A 101 18.33 -1.69 5.49
CA ASN A 101 17.32 -2.21 6.42
C ASN A 101 15.88 -1.79 6.05
N ILE A 102 15.59 -1.70 4.75
CA ILE A 102 14.25 -1.41 4.22
C ILE A 102 13.63 -2.72 3.72
N THR A 103 12.45 -3.06 4.23
CA THR A 103 11.64 -4.15 3.70
C THR A 103 10.98 -3.70 2.41
N LEU A 104 11.25 -4.39 1.31
CA LEU A 104 10.64 -4.10 0.01
C LEU A 104 9.46 -5.05 -0.22
N ILE A 105 8.26 -4.48 -0.42
CA ILE A 105 6.99 -5.21 -0.56
C ILE A 105 6.41 -4.93 -1.96
N PRO A 106 6.11 -5.95 -2.77
CA PRO A 106 5.38 -5.75 -4.01
C PRO A 106 3.90 -5.52 -3.75
N GLN A 107 3.28 -4.64 -4.54
CA GLN A 107 1.84 -4.52 -4.67
C GLN A 107 1.41 -4.92 -6.08
N VAL A 108 0.41 -5.79 -6.15
CA VAL A 108 -0.37 -6.07 -7.35
C VAL A 108 -1.83 -5.87 -7.00
N ASN A 109 -2.54 -5.04 -7.77
CA ASN A 109 -3.96 -4.81 -7.52
C ASN A 109 -4.78 -6.04 -7.85
N LEU A 110 -5.35 -6.65 -6.82
CA LEU A 110 -6.21 -7.82 -6.90
C LEU A 110 -7.66 -7.43 -6.58
N LEU A 111 -8.61 -8.23 -7.04
CA LEU A 111 -10.05 -8.03 -6.99
C LEU A 111 -10.47 -6.75 -7.73
N GLY A 112 -10.28 -5.58 -7.15
CA GLY A 112 -10.54 -4.28 -7.78
C GLY A 112 -9.44 -3.82 -8.74
N HIS A 113 -9.60 -2.61 -9.29
CA HIS A 113 -8.64 -1.99 -10.22
C HIS A 113 -8.26 -2.85 -11.43
N GLN A 114 -9.18 -3.70 -11.91
CA GLN A 114 -8.99 -4.44 -13.16
C GLN A 114 -9.31 -3.60 -14.41
N SER A 115 -9.63 -2.34 -14.19
CA SER A 115 -9.69 -1.28 -15.20
C SER A 115 -9.32 0.07 -14.59
N TRP A 116 -8.97 1.02 -15.45
CA TRP A 116 -8.73 2.40 -15.05
C TRP A 116 -9.13 3.34 -16.20
N ALA A 117 -9.94 4.37 -15.88
CA ALA A 117 -10.46 5.31 -16.86
C ALA A 117 -11.20 4.59 -18.01
N SER A 118 -10.67 4.62 -19.22
CA SER A 118 -11.23 3.96 -20.39
C SER A 118 -10.52 2.63 -20.74
N ARG A 119 -9.62 2.15 -19.88
CA ARG A 119 -8.78 0.99 -20.18
C ARG A 119 -9.06 -0.17 -19.23
N THR A 120 -9.17 -1.37 -19.78
CA THR A 120 -9.14 -2.63 -19.03
C THR A 120 -7.69 -3.03 -18.79
N ASN A 121 -7.39 -3.55 -17.61
CA ASN A 121 -6.05 -3.99 -17.24
C ASN A 121 -5.76 -5.41 -17.78
N LYS A 122 -4.49 -5.78 -17.75
CA LYS A 122 -3.97 -6.99 -18.40
C LYS A 122 -4.70 -8.27 -18.00
N LEU A 123 -5.08 -8.42 -16.72
CA LEU A 123 -5.77 -9.64 -16.26
C LEU A 123 -7.08 -9.87 -17.01
N LEU A 124 -7.95 -8.86 -17.10
CA LEU A 124 -9.24 -8.99 -17.81
C LEU A 124 -9.12 -8.89 -19.33
N ILE A 125 -7.98 -8.44 -19.86
CA ILE A 125 -7.69 -8.54 -21.30
C ILE A 125 -7.30 -9.99 -21.65
N ALA A 126 -6.43 -10.62 -20.84
CA ALA A 126 -5.95 -11.98 -21.09
C ALA A 126 -7.00 -13.04 -20.72
N TYR A 127 -7.79 -12.76 -19.67
CA TYR A 127 -8.81 -13.67 -19.11
C TYR A 127 -10.15 -12.94 -18.96
N PRO A 128 -10.83 -12.60 -20.06
CA PRO A 128 -12.09 -11.85 -20.02
C PRO A 128 -13.21 -12.59 -19.28
N GLU A 129 -13.13 -13.91 -19.17
CA GLU A 129 -14.07 -14.74 -18.41
C GLU A 129 -14.01 -14.51 -16.89
N PHE A 130 -12.94 -13.85 -16.39
CA PHE A 130 -12.82 -13.49 -14.98
C PHE A 130 -13.59 -12.21 -14.65
N ASP A 131 -14.00 -11.40 -15.62
CA ASP A 131 -14.71 -10.15 -15.38
C ASP A 131 -16.02 -10.38 -14.60
N GLU A 132 -16.17 -9.70 -13.45
CA GLU A 132 -17.40 -9.74 -12.64
C GLU A 132 -18.57 -9.11 -13.36
N THR A 133 -18.29 -8.13 -14.24
CA THR A 133 -19.31 -7.32 -14.95
C THR A 133 -19.03 -7.21 -16.45
N PRO A 134 -19.01 -8.33 -17.20
CA PRO A 134 -18.68 -8.30 -18.63
C PRO A 134 -19.70 -7.52 -19.48
N HIS A 135 -20.92 -7.34 -18.95
CA HIS A 135 -21.96 -6.54 -19.57
C HIS A 135 -21.74 -5.01 -19.43
N VAL A 136 -20.89 -4.59 -18.49
CA VAL A 136 -20.51 -3.19 -18.28
C VAL A 136 -19.33 -2.86 -19.20
N LYS A 137 -19.56 -2.02 -20.19
CA LYS A 137 -18.50 -1.60 -21.13
C LYS A 137 -17.78 -0.38 -20.62
N MET A 138 -16.46 -0.36 -20.81
CA MET A 138 -15.65 0.82 -20.52
C MET A 138 -16.03 1.96 -21.48
N PRO A 139 -16.04 3.23 -21.01
CA PRO A 139 -16.35 4.38 -21.85
C PRO A 139 -15.24 4.56 -22.90
N GLU A 140 -15.62 4.95 -24.12
CA GLU A 140 -14.64 5.28 -25.17
C GLU A 140 -13.77 6.48 -24.77
N LYS A 141 -14.38 7.46 -24.11
CA LYS A 141 -13.69 8.64 -23.58
C LYS A 141 -13.96 8.79 -22.09
N TYR A 142 -12.89 8.82 -21.33
CA TYR A 142 -12.97 9.04 -19.89
C TYR A 142 -13.40 10.50 -19.59
N SER A 143 -14.30 10.65 -18.64
CA SER A 143 -14.70 11.94 -18.07
C SER A 143 -14.70 11.85 -16.54
N TRP A 144 -14.37 12.93 -15.88
CA TRP A 144 -14.47 13.04 -14.43
C TRP A 144 -15.48 14.14 -14.04
N PRO A 145 -16.36 13.90 -13.06
CA PRO A 145 -16.57 12.63 -12.37
C PRO A 145 -17.15 11.55 -13.27
N ASN A 146 -16.77 10.29 -13.02
CA ASN A 146 -17.35 9.14 -13.72
C ASN A 146 -18.63 8.71 -12.99
N PRO A 147 -19.84 8.95 -13.54
CA PRO A 147 -21.10 8.71 -12.83
C PRO A 147 -21.36 7.23 -12.53
N ASP A 148 -20.81 6.35 -13.36
CA ASP A 148 -21.06 4.91 -13.27
C ASP A 148 -19.97 4.15 -12.51
N ASN A 149 -18.94 4.81 -12.00
CA ASN A 149 -17.79 4.22 -11.32
C ASN A 149 -17.09 3.10 -12.10
N LEU A 150 -17.13 3.18 -13.43
CA LEU A 150 -16.71 2.10 -14.33
C LEU A 150 -15.19 1.96 -14.46
N TYR A 151 -14.42 2.90 -13.94
CA TYR A 151 -12.98 2.85 -14.07
C TYR A 151 -12.29 1.82 -13.15
N CYS A 152 -13.02 1.24 -12.21
CA CYS A 152 -12.52 0.21 -11.30
C CYS A 152 -13.33 -1.08 -11.43
N LYS A 153 -13.16 -1.83 -12.52
CA LYS A 153 -13.71 -3.17 -12.64
C LYS A 153 -13.06 -4.14 -11.66
N SER A 154 -13.76 -5.22 -11.36
CA SER A 154 -13.25 -6.31 -10.52
C SER A 154 -13.26 -7.63 -11.28
N TYR A 155 -12.41 -8.56 -10.89
CA TYR A 155 -12.61 -9.95 -11.28
C TYR A 155 -13.63 -10.63 -10.35
N CYS A 156 -14.28 -11.68 -10.85
CA CYS A 156 -15.20 -12.51 -10.08
C CYS A 156 -14.41 -13.37 -9.09
N PRO A 157 -14.51 -13.15 -7.75
CA PRO A 157 -13.75 -13.91 -6.76
C PRO A 157 -14.16 -15.39 -6.69
N LEU A 158 -15.32 -15.75 -7.25
CA LEU A 158 -15.82 -17.12 -7.30
C LEU A 158 -15.56 -17.81 -8.64
N HIS A 159 -14.80 -17.20 -9.55
CA HIS A 159 -14.45 -17.88 -10.78
C HIS A 159 -13.42 -19.00 -10.51
N PRO A 160 -13.70 -20.28 -10.93
CA PRO A 160 -12.86 -21.41 -10.54
C PRO A 160 -11.42 -21.36 -11.03
N GLY A 161 -11.14 -20.56 -12.08
CA GLY A 161 -9.80 -20.40 -12.65
C GLY A 161 -9.01 -19.20 -12.12
N VAL A 162 -9.66 -18.21 -11.46
CA VAL A 162 -8.99 -16.94 -11.15
C VAL A 162 -7.84 -17.09 -10.16
N HIS A 163 -8.04 -17.86 -9.10
CA HIS A 163 -7.03 -18.02 -8.06
C HIS A 163 -5.77 -18.76 -8.53
N ARG A 164 -5.87 -19.64 -9.53
CA ARG A 164 -4.68 -20.26 -10.12
C ARG A 164 -3.76 -19.20 -10.72
N VAL A 165 -4.30 -18.30 -11.54
CA VAL A 165 -3.53 -17.22 -12.17
C VAL A 165 -3.02 -16.24 -11.13
N VAL A 166 -3.88 -15.81 -10.20
CA VAL A 166 -3.55 -14.86 -9.14
C VAL A 166 -2.43 -15.41 -8.25
N PHE A 167 -2.50 -16.66 -7.83
CA PHE A 167 -1.49 -17.27 -6.96
C PHE A 167 -0.14 -17.43 -7.66
N ASP A 168 -0.11 -17.79 -8.93
CA ASP A 168 1.12 -17.87 -9.70
C ASP A 168 1.81 -16.51 -9.79
N VAL A 169 1.04 -15.43 -10.05
CA VAL A 169 1.53 -14.04 -10.06
C VAL A 169 2.07 -13.62 -8.69
N VAL A 170 1.29 -13.85 -7.63
CA VAL A 170 1.66 -13.49 -6.25
C VAL A 170 2.92 -14.21 -5.80
N ASP A 171 3.02 -15.50 -6.10
CA ASP A 171 4.18 -16.29 -5.70
C ASP A 171 5.44 -15.86 -6.43
N GLU A 172 5.38 -15.69 -7.75
CA GLU A 172 6.53 -15.27 -8.53
C GLU A 172 7.03 -13.88 -8.10
N ILE A 173 6.12 -12.91 -7.92
CA ILE A 173 6.55 -11.56 -7.55
C ILE A 173 7.14 -11.50 -6.13
N CYS A 174 6.56 -12.22 -5.16
CA CYS A 174 7.11 -12.30 -3.80
C CYS A 174 8.50 -12.96 -3.77
N GLU A 175 8.72 -13.99 -4.59
CA GLU A 175 10.04 -14.65 -4.70
C GLU A 175 11.08 -13.72 -5.29
N VAL A 176 10.73 -12.96 -6.33
CA VAL A 176 11.64 -12.00 -6.97
C VAL A 176 11.98 -10.83 -6.03
N PHE A 177 11.02 -10.38 -5.22
CA PHE A 177 11.21 -9.34 -4.22
C PHE A 177 11.91 -9.85 -2.94
N GLU A 178 12.05 -11.16 -2.78
CA GLU A 178 12.65 -11.80 -1.60
C GLU A 178 12.01 -11.30 -0.28
N THR A 179 10.68 -11.29 -0.24
CA THR A 179 9.90 -10.67 0.83
C THR A 179 8.93 -11.64 1.50
N ASN A 180 8.61 -11.37 2.77
CA ASN A 180 7.60 -12.08 3.54
C ASN A 180 6.29 -11.27 3.69
N ALA A 181 6.05 -10.30 2.80
CA ALA A 181 4.82 -9.52 2.79
C ALA A 181 4.39 -9.25 1.34
N PHE A 182 3.08 -9.13 1.15
CA PHE A 182 2.47 -8.83 -0.14
C PHE A 182 1.31 -7.86 0.06
N HIS A 183 1.22 -6.81 -0.77
CA HIS A 183 0.10 -5.89 -0.77
C HIS A 183 -0.82 -6.19 -1.96
N ALA A 184 -2.05 -6.60 -1.65
CA ALA A 184 -3.00 -7.04 -2.67
C ALA A 184 -3.83 -5.89 -3.30
N GLY A 185 -3.61 -4.62 -2.89
CA GLY A 185 -4.51 -3.54 -3.28
C GLY A 185 -5.87 -3.71 -2.61
N MET A 186 -6.86 -4.15 -3.36
CA MET A 186 -8.24 -4.41 -2.94
C MET A 186 -9.02 -3.14 -2.54
N ASP A 187 -8.53 -1.97 -2.95
CA ASP A 187 -9.22 -0.70 -2.85
C ASP A 187 -10.26 -0.53 -3.96
N GLU A 188 -11.20 0.38 -3.71
CA GLU A 188 -12.18 0.85 -4.69
C GLU A 188 -12.93 -0.28 -5.43
N VAL A 189 -13.21 -1.38 -4.70
CA VAL A 189 -14.00 -2.51 -5.22
C VAL A 189 -15.47 -2.11 -5.27
N PHE A 190 -15.89 -1.48 -6.37
CA PHE A 190 -17.26 -1.02 -6.59
C PHE A 190 -18.15 -2.13 -7.16
N HIS A 191 -17.62 -2.93 -8.07
CA HIS A 191 -18.31 -4.04 -8.72
C HIS A 191 -17.96 -5.36 -8.04
N ILE A 192 -18.85 -5.84 -7.18
CA ILE A 192 -18.77 -7.16 -6.54
C ILE A 192 -20.19 -7.64 -6.21
N GLY A 193 -20.46 -8.92 -6.41
CA GLY A 193 -21.78 -9.48 -6.18
C GLY A 193 -22.80 -8.91 -7.16
N ASP A 194 -22.45 -8.81 -8.44
CA ASP A 194 -23.31 -8.31 -9.49
C ASP A 194 -24.45 -9.30 -9.78
N ASP A 195 -25.67 -8.78 -9.97
CA ASP A 195 -26.86 -9.62 -10.17
C ASP A 195 -26.83 -10.40 -11.50
N LYS A 196 -25.97 -10.01 -12.44
CA LYS A 196 -25.77 -10.73 -13.71
C LYS A 196 -24.57 -11.68 -13.69
N CYS A 197 -23.76 -11.64 -12.61
CA CYS A 197 -22.70 -12.62 -12.45
C CYS A 197 -23.28 -13.97 -12.02
N PRO A 198 -23.14 -15.04 -12.81
CA PRO A 198 -23.79 -16.33 -12.50
C PRO A 198 -23.25 -17.00 -11.24
N ARG A 199 -22.11 -16.53 -10.70
CA ARG A 199 -21.45 -17.08 -9.51
C ARG A 199 -21.70 -16.24 -8.26
N CYS A 200 -21.77 -14.91 -8.43
CA CYS A 200 -21.87 -13.95 -7.33
C CYS A 200 -23.32 -13.47 -7.10
N GLN A 201 -24.23 -13.66 -8.03
CA GLN A 201 -25.63 -13.25 -7.93
C GLN A 201 -26.27 -13.68 -6.61
N GLY A 202 -26.93 -12.75 -5.94
CA GLY A 202 -27.64 -12.99 -4.66
C GLY A 202 -26.75 -13.24 -3.46
N LYS A 203 -25.42 -13.18 -3.60
CA LYS A 203 -24.50 -13.37 -2.47
C LYS A 203 -24.23 -12.06 -1.75
N ASP A 204 -23.96 -12.15 -0.45
CA ASP A 204 -23.60 -11.01 0.36
C ASP A 204 -22.23 -10.45 -0.07
N LYS A 205 -22.17 -9.14 -0.34
CA LYS A 205 -20.97 -8.47 -0.84
C LYS A 205 -19.84 -8.41 0.19
N ALA A 206 -20.17 -8.34 1.48
CA ALA A 206 -19.18 -8.40 2.54
C ALA A 206 -18.56 -9.81 2.66
N GLU A 207 -19.38 -10.86 2.52
CA GLU A 207 -18.88 -12.23 2.50
C GLU A 207 -18.02 -12.53 1.27
N LEU A 208 -18.38 -11.99 0.09
CA LEU A 208 -17.56 -12.13 -1.11
C LEU A 208 -16.20 -11.43 -0.94
N PHE A 209 -16.19 -10.19 -0.43
CA PHE A 209 -14.95 -9.44 -0.18
C PHE A 209 -14.09 -10.14 0.89
N ALA A 210 -14.69 -10.51 2.02
CA ALA A 210 -13.99 -11.22 3.09
C ALA A 210 -13.51 -12.61 2.64
N GLY A 211 -14.28 -13.27 1.80
CA GLY A 211 -13.90 -14.55 1.18
C GLY A 211 -12.61 -14.44 0.40
N GLU A 212 -12.50 -13.41 -0.45
CA GLU A 212 -11.28 -13.14 -1.22
C GLU A 212 -10.09 -12.84 -0.30
N VAL A 213 -10.28 -11.99 0.71
CA VAL A 213 -9.22 -11.71 1.71
C VAL A 213 -8.76 -12.99 2.41
N ARG A 214 -9.69 -13.86 2.82
CA ARG A 214 -9.37 -15.14 3.48
C ARG A 214 -8.57 -16.07 2.56
N VAL A 215 -8.96 -16.18 1.29
CA VAL A 215 -8.29 -17.03 0.29
C VAL A 215 -6.86 -16.56 0.04
N LEU A 216 -6.66 -15.26 -0.19
CA LEU A 216 -5.34 -14.67 -0.38
C LEU A 216 -4.46 -14.80 0.87
N ASN A 217 -5.03 -14.51 2.06
CA ASN A 217 -4.31 -14.63 3.32
C ASN A 217 -3.89 -16.08 3.60
N HIS A 218 -4.78 -17.04 3.36
CA HIS A 218 -4.46 -18.46 3.53
C HIS A 218 -3.32 -18.90 2.62
N HIS A 219 -3.35 -18.52 1.33
CA HIS A 219 -2.29 -18.86 0.37
C HIS A 219 -0.94 -18.27 0.80
N LEU A 220 -0.91 -16.98 1.17
CA LEU A 220 0.30 -16.29 1.63
C LEU A 220 0.86 -16.89 2.93
N ALA A 221 -0.02 -17.26 3.87
CA ALA A 221 0.37 -17.83 5.16
C ALA A 221 1.09 -19.18 5.02
N GLN A 222 0.78 -19.99 4.01
CA GLN A 222 1.50 -21.23 3.70
C GLN A 222 3.00 -21.02 3.46
N LYS A 223 3.37 -19.84 2.95
CA LYS A 223 4.76 -19.41 2.73
C LYS A 223 5.24 -18.40 3.77
N LYS A 224 4.55 -18.29 4.93
CA LYS A 224 4.84 -17.35 6.02
C LYS A 224 4.89 -15.89 5.57
N ARG A 225 4.03 -15.51 4.63
CA ARG A 225 3.89 -14.16 4.13
C ARG A 225 2.67 -13.47 4.73
N THR A 226 2.77 -12.18 5.00
CA THR A 226 1.68 -11.35 5.55
C THR A 226 0.94 -10.64 4.42
N LEU A 227 -0.39 -10.64 4.48
CA LEU A 227 -1.24 -9.90 3.56
C LEU A 227 -1.45 -8.46 4.03
N TRP A 228 -1.27 -7.51 3.12
CA TRP A 228 -1.59 -6.08 3.27
C TRP A 228 -2.67 -5.70 2.26
N ILE A 229 -3.63 -4.87 2.68
CA ILE A 229 -4.73 -4.37 1.83
C ILE A 229 -5.03 -2.90 2.14
N TRP A 230 -5.63 -2.18 1.21
CA TRP A 230 -6.22 -0.88 1.48
C TRP A 230 -7.50 -1.02 2.30
N GLY A 231 -7.82 0.00 3.14
CA GLY A 231 -8.84 -0.08 4.17
C GLY A 231 -10.23 0.41 3.78
N ASP A 232 -10.36 1.15 2.69
CA ASP A 232 -11.57 1.88 2.30
C ASP A 232 -12.83 1.00 2.20
N ARG A 233 -12.70 -0.23 1.70
CA ARG A 233 -13.85 -1.16 1.58
C ARG A 233 -14.32 -1.74 2.91
N LEU A 234 -13.58 -1.51 4.01
CA LEU A 234 -13.91 -1.96 5.36
C LEU A 234 -14.56 -0.86 6.23
N ILE A 235 -14.78 0.33 5.68
CA ILE A 235 -15.38 1.48 6.35
C ILE A 235 -16.76 1.76 5.73
N ASP A 236 -17.77 1.97 6.57
CA ASP A 236 -19.10 2.42 6.10
C ASP A 236 -19.06 3.89 5.72
N GLY A 237 -19.02 4.17 4.42
CA GLY A 237 -19.00 5.53 3.88
C GLY A 237 -20.25 6.35 4.22
N LYS A 238 -21.41 5.70 4.36
CA LYS A 238 -22.67 6.37 4.70
C LYS A 238 -22.69 6.86 6.14
N THR A 239 -22.23 6.02 7.07
CA THR A 239 -22.19 6.34 8.49
C THR A 239 -21.10 7.37 8.81
N THR A 240 -19.94 7.27 8.18
CA THR A 240 -18.78 8.15 8.44
C THR A 240 -18.84 9.47 7.69
N GLY A 241 -19.64 9.56 6.63
CA GLY A 241 -19.66 10.71 5.73
C GLY A 241 -18.40 10.80 4.84
N LEU A 242 -17.58 9.76 4.79
CA LEU A 242 -16.50 9.63 3.83
C LEU A 242 -17.06 9.44 2.43
N GLY A 243 -16.38 10.00 1.43
CA GLY A 243 -16.76 9.85 0.03
C GLY A 243 -16.68 8.39 -0.44
N MET A 244 -17.30 8.12 -1.59
CA MET A 244 -17.36 6.76 -2.16
C MET A 244 -15.99 6.13 -2.43
N TRP A 245 -14.95 6.95 -2.55
CA TRP A 245 -13.57 6.50 -2.71
C TRP A 245 -13.00 5.98 -1.39
N GLU A 246 -13.13 6.75 -0.33
CA GLU A 246 -12.55 6.50 0.98
C GLU A 246 -13.41 5.63 1.91
N GLY A 247 -14.61 5.23 1.45
CA GLY A 247 -15.55 4.39 2.20
C GLY A 247 -16.45 3.56 1.30
N SER A 248 -16.96 2.45 1.82
CA SER A 248 -17.87 1.55 1.14
C SER A 248 -19.30 2.10 1.11
N TYR A 249 -19.90 2.11 -0.08
CA TYR A 249 -21.33 2.39 -0.30
C TYR A 249 -22.10 1.16 -0.81
N ASN A 250 -21.39 0.07 -1.05
CA ASN A 250 -21.94 -1.19 -1.56
C ASN A 250 -22.01 -2.32 -0.51
N ASN A 251 -21.98 -1.98 0.79
CA ASN A 251 -22.10 -2.86 1.94
C ASN A 251 -20.91 -3.82 2.17
N THR A 252 -19.76 -3.64 1.52
CA THR A 252 -18.56 -4.45 1.80
C THR A 252 -17.97 -4.17 3.18
N HIS A 253 -18.27 -3.01 3.82
CA HIS A 253 -17.70 -2.59 5.10
C HIS A 253 -17.88 -3.63 6.24
N ARG A 254 -18.95 -4.44 6.21
CA ARG A 254 -19.16 -5.50 7.19
C ARG A 254 -18.10 -6.60 7.15
N ALA A 255 -17.32 -6.68 6.07
CA ALA A 255 -16.19 -7.59 5.95
C ALA A 255 -15.11 -7.39 7.04
N VAL A 256 -15.05 -6.22 7.67
CA VAL A 256 -14.11 -5.89 8.75
C VAL A 256 -14.14 -6.91 9.89
N ASP A 257 -15.31 -7.48 10.18
CA ASP A 257 -15.48 -8.49 11.23
C ASP A 257 -15.20 -9.92 10.74
N LEU A 258 -15.14 -10.13 9.41
CA LEU A 258 -15.06 -11.44 8.76
C LEU A 258 -13.66 -11.79 8.25
N ILE A 259 -12.76 -10.80 8.17
CA ILE A 259 -11.38 -11.01 7.69
C ILE A 259 -10.43 -11.46 8.80
N PRO A 260 -9.33 -12.16 8.46
CA PRO A 260 -8.29 -12.58 9.40
C PRO A 260 -7.63 -11.38 10.10
N LYS A 261 -7.34 -11.50 11.40
CA LYS A 261 -6.85 -10.37 12.21
C LYS A 261 -5.36 -10.09 12.07
N GLU A 262 -4.61 -10.96 11.44
CA GLU A 262 -3.21 -10.76 11.07
C GLU A 262 -3.00 -9.87 9.84
N VAL A 263 -4.04 -9.65 9.03
CA VAL A 263 -4.01 -8.74 7.88
C VAL A 263 -3.63 -7.32 8.31
N VAL A 264 -2.79 -6.67 7.50
CA VAL A 264 -2.42 -5.27 7.70
C VAL A 264 -3.29 -4.40 6.82
N VAL A 265 -4.03 -3.50 7.46
CA VAL A 265 -4.90 -2.52 6.80
C VAL A 265 -4.14 -1.22 6.60
N CYS A 266 -4.02 -0.79 5.36
CA CYS A 266 -3.47 0.51 4.96
C CYS A 266 -4.63 1.50 4.80
N ASP A 267 -4.81 2.35 5.81
CA ASP A 267 -5.93 3.27 5.96
C ASP A 267 -5.59 4.63 5.37
N TRP A 268 -6.26 5.04 4.29
CA TRP A 268 -5.94 6.22 3.53
C TRP A 268 -7.06 7.26 3.55
N HIS A 269 -6.74 8.48 3.99
CA HIS A 269 -7.62 9.65 4.00
C HIS A 269 -6.83 10.91 3.66
N TYR A 270 -7.35 11.71 2.73
CA TYR A 270 -6.57 12.76 2.07
C TYR A 270 -7.05 14.19 2.33
N GLU A 271 -8.26 14.35 2.90
CA GLU A 271 -8.87 15.65 3.14
C GLU A 271 -8.89 16.03 4.64
N ARG A 272 -8.90 15.05 5.55
CA ARG A 272 -8.86 15.26 7.00
C ARG A 272 -8.28 14.06 7.74
N ALA A 273 -7.84 14.27 8.99
CA ALA A 273 -7.31 13.23 9.86
C ALA A 273 -8.45 12.45 10.55
N ASP A 274 -9.13 11.61 9.78
CA ASP A 274 -10.18 10.74 10.32
C ASP A 274 -9.60 9.75 11.34
N LYS A 275 -10.39 9.44 12.39
CA LYS A 275 -9.93 8.57 13.48
C LYS A 275 -10.19 7.08 13.19
N THR A 276 -10.28 6.72 11.94
CA THR A 276 -10.48 5.36 11.42
C THR A 276 -9.40 4.35 11.84
N PRO A 277 -8.12 4.73 12.10
CA PRO A 277 -7.16 3.78 12.68
C PRO A 277 -7.60 3.19 14.01
N VAL A 278 -8.30 3.97 14.84
CA VAL A 278 -8.84 3.48 16.12
C VAL A 278 -9.93 2.43 15.88
N TYR A 279 -10.80 2.66 14.90
CA TYR A 279 -11.82 1.69 14.50
C TYR A 279 -11.19 0.34 14.10
N PHE A 280 -10.18 0.34 13.24
CA PHE A 280 -9.49 -0.89 12.83
C PHE A 280 -8.81 -1.61 14.01
N ALA A 281 -8.14 -0.85 14.88
CA ALA A 281 -7.50 -1.41 16.08
C ALA A 281 -8.53 -2.04 17.03
N MET A 282 -9.70 -1.41 17.23
CA MET A 282 -10.81 -1.96 18.01
C MET A 282 -11.41 -3.23 17.40
N LYS A 283 -11.35 -3.38 16.08
CA LYS A 283 -11.71 -4.61 15.37
C LYS A 283 -10.62 -5.69 15.44
N GLY A 284 -9.50 -5.41 16.11
CA GLY A 284 -8.36 -6.32 16.28
C GLY A 284 -7.45 -6.41 15.07
N LEU A 285 -7.57 -5.49 14.11
CA LEU A 285 -6.75 -5.44 12.90
C LEU A 285 -5.48 -4.62 13.11
N ASN A 286 -4.43 -4.95 12.38
CA ASN A 286 -3.23 -4.12 12.30
C ASN A 286 -3.47 -2.97 11.32
N VAL A 287 -3.12 -1.74 11.67
CA VAL A 287 -3.41 -0.56 10.86
C VAL A 287 -2.19 0.35 10.66
N ILE A 288 -2.07 0.90 9.46
CA ILE A 288 -1.08 1.91 9.05
C ILE A 288 -1.87 3.07 8.45
N THR A 289 -1.58 4.31 8.85
CA THR A 289 -2.20 5.50 8.24
C THR A 289 -1.38 5.98 7.05
N CYS A 290 -2.08 6.35 5.97
CA CYS A 290 -1.49 6.56 4.66
C CYS A 290 -1.86 7.94 4.08
N PRO A 291 -1.15 9.05 4.41
CA PRO A 291 -1.32 10.36 3.78
C PRO A 291 -0.84 10.37 2.32
N TRP A 292 -1.25 11.43 1.59
CA TRP A 292 -0.85 11.60 0.20
C TRP A 292 -0.11 12.92 -0.07
N ARG A 293 -0.84 14.07 -0.17
CA ARG A 293 -0.30 15.30 -0.76
C ARG A 293 -0.44 16.56 0.10
N VAL A 294 -1.04 16.48 1.27
CA VAL A 294 -1.26 17.62 2.15
C VAL A 294 -0.30 17.53 3.34
N PRO A 295 0.78 18.35 3.40
CA PRO A 295 1.79 18.26 4.44
C PRO A 295 1.25 18.41 5.86
N ALA A 296 0.37 19.38 6.10
CA ALA A 296 -0.23 19.61 7.41
C ALA A 296 -1.05 18.40 7.89
N LEU A 297 -1.81 17.77 6.99
CA LEU A 297 -2.59 16.57 7.28
C LEU A 297 -1.67 15.38 7.61
N ALA A 298 -0.58 15.19 6.85
CA ALA A 298 0.38 14.13 7.12
C ALA A 298 1.04 14.27 8.50
N VAL A 299 1.35 15.50 8.92
CA VAL A 299 1.87 15.81 10.26
C VAL A 299 0.84 15.53 11.36
N GLU A 300 -0.43 15.90 11.14
CA GLU A 300 -1.53 15.63 12.06
C GLU A 300 -1.75 14.12 12.22
N GLN A 301 -1.91 13.39 11.12
CA GLN A 301 -2.10 11.94 11.13
C GLN A 301 -0.93 11.20 11.79
N THR A 302 0.32 11.69 11.59
CA THR A 302 1.51 11.13 12.26
C THR A 302 1.45 11.33 13.77
N THR A 303 1.04 12.52 14.22
CA THR A 303 0.85 12.83 15.64
C THR A 303 -0.23 11.96 16.25
N ASP A 304 -1.36 11.81 15.56
CA ASP A 304 -2.48 10.97 15.97
C ASP A 304 -2.06 9.50 16.12
N MET A 305 -1.35 8.94 15.14
CA MET A 305 -0.89 7.55 15.19
C MET A 305 -0.02 7.27 16.43
N VAL A 306 0.90 8.19 16.74
CA VAL A 306 1.73 8.08 17.96
C VAL A 306 0.87 8.19 19.23
N ASN A 307 -0.09 9.10 19.26
CA ASN A 307 -0.99 9.28 20.40
C ASN A 307 -1.91 8.07 20.58
N PHE A 308 -2.50 7.54 19.52
CA PHE A 308 -3.31 6.33 19.58
C PHE A 308 -2.52 5.17 20.17
N ARG A 309 -1.28 4.97 19.71
CA ARG A 309 -0.42 3.93 20.24
C ARG A 309 -0.08 4.14 21.72
N LYS A 310 0.32 5.36 22.12
CA LYS A 310 0.71 5.67 23.51
C LYS A 310 -0.45 5.59 24.50
N GLN A 311 -1.66 5.95 24.07
CA GLN A 311 -2.84 6.08 24.94
C GLN A 311 -3.73 4.83 24.95
N SER A 312 -3.42 3.85 24.13
CA SER A 312 -4.19 2.60 24.05
C SER A 312 -3.78 1.59 25.11
N SER A 313 -4.63 0.59 25.35
CA SER A 313 -4.32 -0.57 26.18
C SER A 313 -3.15 -1.37 25.58
N LYS A 314 -2.52 -2.20 26.41
CA LYS A 314 -1.39 -3.05 25.99
C LYS A 314 -1.77 -4.00 24.85
N GLU A 315 -3.02 -4.42 24.79
CA GLU A 315 -3.58 -5.30 23.76
C GLU A 315 -3.78 -4.58 22.43
N MET A 316 -4.15 -3.28 22.47
CA MET A 316 -4.38 -2.47 21.28
C MET A 316 -3.11 -1.83 20.74
N GLN A 317 -2.16 -1.44 21.58
CA GLN A 317 -0.91 -0.78 21.17
C GLN A 317 -0.23 -1.45 19.96
N PRO A 318 -0.07 -2.80 19.91
CA PRO A 318 0.60 -3.46 18.79
C PRO A 318 -0.16 -3.35 17.45
N ARG A 319 -1.45 -2.97 17.49
CA ARG A 319 -2.28 -2.82 16.29
C ARG A 319 -1.96 -1.55 15.50
N PHE A 320 -1.56 -0.49 16.19
CA PHE A 320 -1.13 0.77 15.56
C PHE A 320 0.29 0.61 15.03
N LYS A 321 0.42 0.27 13.73
CA LYS A 321 1.71 -0.11 13.12
C LYS A 321 2.57 1.09 12.72
N GLY A 322 1.96 2.21 12.34
CA GLY A 322 2.73 3.38 11.93
C GLY A 322 2.14 4.14 10.74
N MET A 323 3.03 4.73 9.96
CA MET A 323 2.70 5.64 8.87
C MET A 323 3.29 5.16 7.55
N MET A 324 2.61 5.49 6.44
CA MET A 324 3.14 5.22 5.11
C MET A 324 2.76 6.35 4.14
N GLN A 325 3.74 7.13 3.69
CA GLN A 325 3.50 8.10 2.62
C GLN A 325 3.06 7.38 1.35
N THR A 326 1.94 7.80 0.76
CA THR A 326 1.49 7.30 -0.53
C THR A 326 1.80 8.27 -1.67
N VAL A 327 2.12 7.71 -2.85
CA VAL A 327 2.38 8.44 -4.08
C VAL A 327 1.65 7.76 -5.22
N TRP A 328 0.65 8.42 -5.79
CA TRP A 328 -0.18 7.83 -6.85
C TRP A 328 0.34 8.07 -8.27
N SER A 329 1.38 8.91 -8.44
CA SER A 329 2.12 9.02 -9.69
C SER A 329 3.15 7.88 -9.85
N ASP A 330 3.76 7.80 -11.04
CA ASP A 330 4.93 6.95 -11.25
C ASP A 330 6.18 7.53 -10.56
N ALA A 331 7.20 6.68 -10.41
CA ALA A 331 8.44 7.07 -9.74
C ALA A 331 9.16 8.24 -10.43
N ALA A 332 9.14 8.32 -11.76
CA ALA A 332 9.82 9.38 -12.49
C ALA A 332 9.17 10.75 -12.25
N ALA A 333 7.84 10.81 -12.27
CA ALA A 333 7.10 12.04 -11.99
C ALA A 333 7.34 12.54 -10.54
N PHE A 334 7.33 11.61 -9.57
CA PHE A 334 7.64 11.94 -8.18
C PHE A 334 9.08 12.44 -8.02
N LEU A 335 10.08 11.73 -8.54
CA LEU A 335 11.50 12.12 -8.42
C LEU A 335 11.76 13.48 -9.06
N ASN A 336 11.17 13.73 -10.23
CA ASN A 336 11.27 15.03 -10.89
C ASN A 336 10.69 16.15 -10.02
N GLY A 337 9.48 15.98 -9.47
CA GLY A 337 8.86 16.95 -8.58
C GLY A 337 9.65 17.17 -7.29
N PHE A 338 10.16 16.09 -6.69
CA PHE A 338 10.93 16.12 -5.45
C PHE A 338 12.25 16.91 -5.62
N TYR A 339 13.08 16.54 -6.60
CA TYR A 339 14.38 17.17 -6.80
C TYR A 339 14.31 18.58 -7.40
N SER A 340 13.25 18.91 -8.14
CA SER A 340 13.03 20.26 -8.65
C SER A 340 12.29 21.18 -7.67
N HIS A 341 11.89 20.67 -6.50
CA HIS A 341 11.07 21.38 -5.52
C HIS A 341 9.80 21.99 -6.13
N LYS A 342 9.18 21.24 -7.05
CA LYS A 342 8.01 21.68 -7.80
C LYS A 342 6.85 22.01 -6.84
N LYS A 343 6.28 23.17 -7.01
CA LYS A 343 5.08 23.60 -6.26
C LYS A 343 3.80 23.04 -6.87
N ASP A 344 2.71 23.03 -6.10
CA ASP A 344 1.37 22.75 -6.61
C ASP A 344 0.87 23.87 -7.55
N GLU A 345 -0.30 23.68 -8.14
CA GLU A 345 -0.90 24.67 -9.07
C GLU A 345 -1.18 26.03 -8.44
N LYS A 346 -1.23 26.13 -7.11
CA LYS A 346 -1.45 27.36 -6.34
C LYS A 346 -0.14 27.95 -5.80
N GLY A 347 1.00 27.38 -6.16
CA GLY A 347 2.33 27.80 -5.68
C GLY A 347 2.66 27.35 -4.26
N GLY A 348 1.88 26.41 -3.69
CA GLY A 348 2.06 25.83 -2.37
C GLY A 348 2.82 24.52 -2.35
N ASP A 349 2.90 23.91 -1.18
CA ASP A 349 3.58 22.63 -0.93
C ASP A 349 2.62 21.42 -0.82
N ASN A 350 1.35 21.57 -1.25
CA ASN A 350 0.38 20.48 -1.29
C ASN A 350 0.70 19.50 -2.43
N THR A 351 1.82 18.82 -2.27
CA THR A 351 2.39 17.86 -3.22
C THR A 351 2.77 16.57 -2.51
N PRO A 352 2.83 15.43 -3.21
CA PRO A 352 3.26 14.18 -2.58
C PRO A 352 4.67 14.26 -1.96
N TRP A 353 5.59 15.02 -2.57
CA TRP A 353 6.93 15.23 -2.02
C TRP A 353 6.94 16.21 -0.85
N GLY A 354 6.12 17.26 -0.86
CA GLY A 354 5.95 18.16 0.30
C GLY A 354 5.39 17.40 1.51
N SER A 355 4.38 16.58 1.31
CA SER A 355 3.82 15.69 2.33
C SER A 355 4.85 14.68 2.84
N PHE A 356 5.61 14.04 1.95
CA PHE A 356 6.70 13.13 2.30
C PHE A 356 7.74 13.78 3.23
N VAL A 357 8.24 14.97 2.86
CA VAL A 357 9.23 15.69 3.67
C VAL A 357 8.64 16.04 5.03
N ALA A 358 7.46 16.67 5.07
CA ALA A 358 6.83 17.11 6.33
C ALA A 358 6.52 15.93 7.28
N MET A 359 6.01 14.80 6.74
CA MET A 359 5.76 13.60 7.53
C MET A 359 7.05 13.05 8.15
N TYR A 360 8.12 12.92 7.36
CA TYR A 360 9.38 12.35 7.87
C TYR A 360 10.15 13.30 8.77
N ASP A 361 10.07 14.61 8.56
CA ASP A 361 10.57 15.60 9.50
C ASP A 361 9.84 15.46 10.85
N LYS A 362 8.52 15.30 10.84
CA LYS A 362 7.75 15.04 12.06
C LYS A 362 8.14 13.73 12.74
N ILE A 363 8.30 12.64 11.99
CA ILE A 363 8.71 11.32 12.50
C ILE A 363 10.10 11.40 13.15
N ASN A 364 11.04 12.11 12.55
CA ASN A 364 12.40 12.22 13.07
C ASN A 364 12.53 13.10 14.32
N ASN A 365 11.47 13.87 14.65
CA ASN A 365 11.40 14.73 15.84
C ASN A 365 10.70 14.06 17.05
N PHE A 366 10.36 12.77 16.97
CA PHE A 366 9.89 11.96 18.10
C PHE A 366 11.06 11.26 18.80
#